data_0b465965d3d178c9559f887d7dcab297
#
_entry.id   0b465965d3d178c9559f887d7dcab297
#
_cell.length_a   1.000
_cell.length_b   1.000
_cell.length_c   1.000
_cell.angle_alpha   90.00
_cell.angle_beta   90.00
_cell.angle_gamma   90.00
#
_symmetry.space_group_name_H-M   'P 1'
#
loop_
_entity.id
_entity.type
_entity.pdbx_description
1 polymer ?
#
loop_
_entity_poly.entity_id
_entity_poly.type
_entity_poly.pdbx_seq_one_letter_code
_entity_poly.pdbx_strand_id
1 'polypeptide(L)'
;MDAAFFSQGETVQEYLSSLGEVRPRFDQLLAESALSEELRRRVKALPGVLKVLVIAEPWSGDVLYNLPPLLRLAEAASWEVRIFRRDRYPDLIMPYRKDGLYHSIPVFVFYDQHFNELAHWVERPALATKVIDEESLKLRRRLREEHRDEWRRETFDELIDLAKGQA
;
A
#
# COMPACT_ATOMS: atom_id res chain seq x y z
N MET A 1 -0.58 18.61 -1.61
CA MET A 1 0.77 17.98 -1.62
C MET A 1 1.66 18.80 -2.55
N ASP A 2 2.93 18.95 -2.24
CA ASP A 2 3.91 19.52 -3.17
C ASP A 2 5.19 18.68 -3.19
N ALA A 3 6.08 18.97 -4.14
CA ALA A 3 7.31 18.19 -4.36
C ALA A 3 8.28 18.26 -3.17
N ALA A 4 8.35 19.41 -2.49
CA ALA A 4 9.25 19.59 -1.36
C ALA A 4 8.82 18.77 -0.14
N PHE A 5 7.52 18.71 0.15
CA PHE A 5 7.00 17.87 1.21
C PHE A 5 7.09 16.38 0.83
N PHE A 6 6.71 16.00 -0.39
CA PHE A 6 6.77 14.61 -0.85
C PHE A 6 8.20 14.04 -0.72
N SER A 7 9.23 14.83 -1.04
CA SER A 7 10.63 14.40 -0.92
C SER A 7 11.11 14.18 0.52
N GLN A 8 10.36 14.61 1.55
CA GLN A 8 10.68 14.35 2.96
C GLN A 8 10.34 12.94 3.40
N GLY A 9 9.49 12.23 2.64
CA GLY A 9 9.18 10.83 2.91
C GLY A 9 10.40 9.93 2.72
N GLU A 10 10.47 8.86 3.51
CA GLU A 10 11.50 7.83 3.36
C GLU A 10 11.41 7.20 1.97
N THR A 11 12.54 6.94 1.35
CA THR A 11 12.61 6.05 0.19
C THR A 11 12.21 4.62 0.59
N VAL A 12 11.85 3.81 -0.38
CA VAL A 12 11.57 2.37 -0.13
C VAL A 12 12.76 1.70 0.55
N GLN A 13 13.99 2.02 0.12
CA GLN A 13 15.21 1.44 0.69
C GLN A 13 15.41 1.82 2.17
N GLU A 14 15.21 3.09 2.52
CA GLU A 14 15.31 3.57 3.91
C GLU A 14 14.27 2.90 4.80
N TYR A 15 13.01 2.83 4.32
CA TYR A 15 11.95 2.12 5.04
C TYR A 15 12.29 0.65 5.27
N LEU A 16 12.69 -0.07 4.22
CA LEU A 16 13.06 -1.48 4.33
C LEU A 16 14.23 -1.72 5.28
N SER A 17 15.21 -0.82 5.32
CA SER A 17 16.36 -0.89 6.23
C SER A 17 15.97 -0.73 7.70
N SER A 18 14.82 -0.10 7.97
CA SER A 18 14.34 0.16 9.33
C SER A 18 13.39 -0.91 9.89
N LEU A 19 13.05 -1.95 9.11
CA LEU A 19 12.05 -2.96 9.49
C LEU A 19 12.49 -3.89 10.64
N GLY A 20 13.78 -3.97 10.95
CA GLY A 20 14.29 -4.80 12.05
C GLY A 20 13.84 -6.25 11.93
N GLU A 21 13.26 -6.78 13.01
CA GLU A 21 12.85 -8.20 13.12
C GLU A 21 11.77 -8.62 12.14
N VAL A 22 10.94 -7.70 11.64
CA VAL A 22 9.90 -8.04 10.64
C VAL A 22 10.44 -8.13 9.22
N ARG A 23 11.68 -7.70 8.97
CA ARG A 23 12.30 -7.66 7.65
C ARG A 23 12.29 -9.01 6.92
N PRO A 24 12.67 -10.15 7.53
CA PRO A 24 12.67 -11.44 6.82
C PRO A 24 11.27 -11.83 6.35
N ARG A 25 10.23 -11.58 7.16
CA ARG A 25 8.84 -11.85 6.77
C ARG A 25 8.38 -10.93 5.65
N PHE A 26 8.76 -9.66 5.69
CA PHE A 26 8.45 -8.70 4.62
C PHE A 26 9.09 -9.13 3.29
N ASP A 27 10.37 -9.50 3.30
CA ASP A 27 11.10 -9.96 2.11
C ASP A 27 10.47 -11.22 1.49
N GLN A 28 10.01 -12.15 2.34
CA GLN A 28 9.25 -13.31 1.88
C GLN A 28 7.97 -12.90 1.15
N LEU A 29 7.14 -12.04 1.76
CA LEU A 29 5.88 -11.56 1.17
C LEU A 29 6.13 -10.74 -0.10
N LEU A 30 7.21 -9.98 -0.15
CA LEU A 30 7.62 -9.25 -1.35
C LEU A 30 8.01 -10.21 -2.48
N ALA A 31 8.72 -11.29 -2.19
CA ALA A 31 9.04 -12.32 -3.17
C ALA A 31 7.78 -13.04 -3.67
N GLU A 32 6.86 -13.38 -2.78
CA GLU A 32 5.57 -13.99 -3.11
C GLU A 32 4.65 -13.06 -3.91
N SER A 33 4.88 -11.74 -3.86
CA SER A 33 4.14 -10.73 -4.63
C SER A 33 4.69 -10.51 -6.05
N ALA A 34 5.42 -11.48 -6.61
CA ALA A 34 5.89 -11.40 -7.98
C ALA A 34 4.72 -11.26 -8.97
N LEU A 35 4.85 -10.31 -9.90
CA LEU A 35 3.80 -10.04 -10.90
C LEU A 35 3.78 -11.12 -11.96
N SER A 36 2.57 -11.62 -12.29
CA SER A 36 2.34 -12.41 -13.50
C SER A 36 2.57 -11.55 -14.76
N GLU A 37 2.76 -12.19 -15.91
CA GLU A 37 2.88 -11.48 -17.19
C GLU A 37 1.62 -10.66 -17.53
N GLU A 38 0.46 -11.13 -17.12
CA GLU A 38 -0.79 -10.40 -17.28
C GLU A 38 -0.79 -9.13 -16.44
N LEU A 39 -0.46 -9.21 -15.14
CA LEU A 39 -0.37 -8.03 -14.26
C LEU A 39 0.69 -7.05 -14.76
N ARG A 40 1.84 -7.53 -15.25
CA ARG A 40 2.88 -6.67 -15.85
C ARG A 40 2.34 -5.90 -17.06
N ARG A 41 1.58 -6.56 -17.92
CA ARG A 41 0.96 -5.88 -19.07
C ARG A 41 -0.07 -4.84 -18.64
N ARG A 42 -0.93 -5.19 -17.66
CA ARG A 42 -1.94 -4.26 -17.14
C ARG A 42 -1.32 -3.00 -16.55
N VAL A 43 -0.31 -3.16 -15.71
CA VAL A 43 0.34 -2.00 -15.06
C VAL A 43 1.14 -1.14 -16.04
N LYS A 44 1.80 -1.75 -17.04
CA LYS A 44 2.51 -1.01 -18.08
C LYS A 44 1.59 -0.25 -19.04
N ALA A 45 0.33 -0.63 -19.12
CA ALA A 45 -0.68 0.07 -19.92
C ALA A 45 -1.30 1.28 -19.19
N LEU A 46 -0.94 1.51 -17.92
CA LEU A 46 -1.42 2.66 -17.16
C LEU A 46 -0.82 3.96 -17.70
N PRO A 47 -1.60 5.06 -17.75
CA PRO A 47 -1.11 6.32 -18.26
C PRO A 47 -0.13 6.98 -17.28
N GLY A 48 1.11 7.18 -17.76
CA GLY A 48 2.10 7.99 -17.07
C GLY A 48 2.77 7.32 -15.86
N VAL A 49 3.74 8.05 -15.29
CA VAL A 49 4.42 7.69 -14.05
C VAL A 49 3.71 8.38 -12.90
N LEU A 50 3.32 7.63 -11.90
CA LEU A 50 2.65 8.15 -10.72
C LEU A 50 3.67 8.44 -9.61
N LYS A 51 3.28 9.35 -8.71
CA LYS A 51 3.91 9.55 -7.42
C LYS A 51 2.99 8.94 -6.36
N VAL A 52 3.53 8.07 -5.52
CA VAL A 52 2.73 7.36 -4.51
C VAL A 52 3.24 7.72 -3.12
N LEU A 53 2.38 8.40 -2.36
CA LEU A 53 2.61 8.60 -0.93
C LEU A 53 2.03 7.42 -0.17
N VAL A 54 2.85 6.83 0.68
CA VAL A 54 2.47 5.72 1.56
C VAL A 54 2.50 6.19 3.01
N ILE A 55 1.41 6.00 3.76
CA ILE A 55 1.42 6.17 5.21
C ILE A 55 1.46 4.77 5.84
N ALA A 56 2.54 4.48 6.58
CA ALA A 56 2.79 3.13 7.06
C ALA A 56 3.57 3.10 8.37
N GLU A 57 3.43 1.98 9.10
CA GLU A 57 4.28 1.63 10.26
C GLU A 57 4.72 0.17 10.20
N PRO A 58 5.94 -0.18 10.61
CA PRO A 58 6.47 -1.54 10.54
C PRO A 58 5.70 -2.56 11.39
N TRP A 59 5.07 -2.10 12.46
CA TRP A 59 4.31 -2.96 13.37
C TRP A 59 2.92 -3.35 12.86
N SER A 60 2.43 -2.72 11.77
CA SER A 60 1.09 -2.99 11.24
C SER A 60 1.07 -4.27 10.40
N GLY A 61 0.18 -5.21 10.78
CA GLY A 61 -0.04 -6.41 9.99
C GLY A 61 -0.59 -6.10 8.60
N ASP A 62 -1.46 -5.11 8.44
CA ASP A 62 -2.01 -4.76 7.12
C ASP A 62 -0.96 -4.11 6.22
N VAL A 63 -0.03 -3.32 6.79
CA VAL A 63 1.15 -2.83 6.04
C VAL A 63 2.01 -4.00 5.55
N LEU A 64 2.27 -4.98 6.42
CA LEU A 64 3.08 -6.14 6.10
C LEU A 64 2.54 -6.93 4.89
N TYR A 65 1.23 -7.04 4.74
CA TYR A 65 0.60 -7.82 3.66
C TYR A 65 0.27 -6.99 2.40
N ASN A 66 0.01 -5.69 2.53
CA ASN A 66 -0.48 -4.87 1.41
C ASN A 66 0.58 -3.95 0.78
N LEU A 67 1.65 -3.61 1.51
CA LEU A 67 2.75 -2.82 0.93
C LEU A 67 3.56 -3.60 -0.12
N PRO A 68 3.89 -4.90 0.04
CA PRO A 68 4.62 -5.65 -0.97
C PRO A 68 3.96 -5.67 -2.36
N PRO A 69 2.65 -5.91 -2.53
CA PRO A 69 1.97 -5.76 -3.82
C PRO A 69 2.16 -4.37 -4.45
N LEU A 70 1.96 -3.30 -3.68
CA LEU A 70 2.18 -1.94 -4.18
C LEU A 70 3.60 -1.75 -4.70
N LEU A 71 4.62 -2.19 -3.94
CA LEU A 71 6.02 -2.03 -4.35
C LEU A 71 6.34 -2.76 -5.65
N ARG A 72 5.74 -3.93 -5.90
CA ARG A 72 5.90 -4.65 -7.17
C ARG A 72 5.25 -3.93 -8.35
N LEU A 73 4.07 -3.33 -8.14
CA LEU A 73 3.44 -2.49 -9.17
C LEU A 73 4.28 -1.25 -9.45
N ALA A 74 4.74 -0.56 -8.41
CA ALA A 74 5.55 0.63 -8.53
C ALA A 74 6.88 0.35 -9.27
N GLU A 75 7.55 -0.76 -8.96
CA GLU A 75 8.74 -1.23 -9.67
C GLU A 75 8.46 -1.45 -11.16
N ALA A 76 7.37 -2.14 -11.50
CA ALA A 76 7.01 -2.48 -12.89
C ALA A 76 6.58 -1.26 -13.72
N ALA A 77 5.99 -0.24 -13.09
CA ALA A 77 5.49 0.98 -13.73
C ALA A 77 6.41 2.19 -13.55
N SER A 78 7.55 2.03 -12.85
CA SER A 78 8.49 3.11 -12.54
C SER A 78 7.84 4.26 -11.75
N TRP A 79 6.93 3.94 -10.83
CA TRP A 79 6.33 4.94 -9.94
C TRP A 79 7.32 5.37 -8.86
N GLU A 80 7.30 6.65 -8.51
CA GLU A 80 8.06 7.15 -7.37
C GLU A 80 7.26 6.95 -6.08
N VAL A 81 7.81 6.17 -5.13
CA VAL A 81 7.19 5.89 -3.84
C VAL A 81 7.94 6.61 -2.72
N ARG A 82 7.19 7.30 -1.86
CA ARG A 82 7.69 7.88 -0.62
C ARG A 82 6.84 7.41 0.56
N ILE A 83 7.51 7.00 1.65
CA ILE A 83 6.86 6.41 2.81
C ILE A 83 6.95 7.36 3.99
N PHE A 84 5.81 7.67 4.57
CA PHE A 84 5.67 8.53 5.73
C PHE A 84 5.25 7.70 6.95
N ARG A 85 5.93 7.89 8.06
CA ARG A 85 5.56 7.25 9.32
C ARG A 85 4.31 7.91 9.87
N ARG A 86 3.24 7.13 10.08
CA ARG A 86 1.97 7.65 10.62
C ARG A 86 2.19 8.38 11.94
N ASP A 87 2.98 7.80 12.83
CA ASP A 87 3.18 8.32 14.17
C ASP A 87 4.08 9.57 14.20
N ARG A 88 4.89 9.76 13.15
CA ARG A 88 5.70 10.98 12.95
C ARG A 88 4.94 12.10 12.23
N TYR A 89 3.96 11.73 11.41
CA TYR A 89 3.16 12.67 10.60
C TYR A 89 1.66 12.45 10.86
N PRO A 90 1.16 12.68 12.11
CA PRO A 90 -0.20 12.32 12.48
C PRO A 90 -1.28 13.11 11.73
N ASP A 91 -0.97 14.32 11.25
CA ASP A 91 -1.92 15.13 10.49
C ASP A 91 -2.09 14.63 9.04
N LEU A 92 -1.12 13.89 8.52
CA LEU A 92 -1.14 13.43 7.14
C LEU A 92 -2.24 12.38 6.88
N ILE A 93 -2.61 11.61 7.91
CA ILE A 93 -3.65 10.58 7.80
C ILE A 93 -5.07 11.13 7.96
N MET A 94 -5.23 12.36 8.46
CA MET A 94 -6.53 12.93 8.80
C MET A 94 -7.55 12.92 7.65
N PRO A 95 -7.19 13.24 6.38
CA PRO A 95 -8.10 13.18 5.25
C PRO A 95 -8.53 11.75 4.88
N TYR A 96 -7.74 10.74 5.26
CA TYR A 96 -7.88 9.33 4.84
C TYR A 96 -8.40 8.41 5.94
N ARG A 97 -8.99 8.98 6.99
CA ARG A 97 -9.53 8.18 8.11
C ARG A 97 -10.64 7.26 7.64
N LYS A 98 -10.49 5.97 7.92
CA LYS A 98 -11.55 4.99 7.68
C LYS A 98 -12.79 5.36 8.51
N ASP A 99 -13.94 5.43 7.86
CA ASP A 99 -15.22 5.84 8.45
C ASP A 99 -15.18 7.20 9.18
N GLY A 100 -14.23 8.07 8.81
CA GLY A 100 -14.01 9.37 9.45
C GLY A 100 -13.42 9.28 10.87
N LEU A 101 -13.13 8.09 11.38
CA LEU A 101 -12.76 7.83 12.79
C LEU A 101 -11.39 7.18 12.95
N TYR A 102 -11.09 6.14 12.15
CA TYR A 102 -9.94 5.28 12.39
C TYR A 102 -8.73 5.70 11.56
N HIS A 103 -7.57 5.78 12.20
CA HIS A 103 -6.26 6.03 11.56
C HIS A 103 -5.66 4.72 11.02
N SER A 104 -6.45 4.03 10.17
CA SER A 104 -6.05 2.74 9.59
C SER A 104 -4.91 2.91 8.59
N ILE A 105 -3.97 1.98 8.62
CA ILE A 105 -2.81 1.92 7.72
C ILE A 105 -2.65 0.51 7.14
N PRO A 106 -2.04 0.40 5.93
CA PRO A 106 -1.44 1.46 5.13
C PRO A 106 -2.47 2.37 4.48
N VAL A 107 -2.06 3.60 4.15
CA VAL A 107 -2.76 4.45 3.18
C VAL A 107 -1.84 4.62 1.98
N PHE A 108 -2.38 4.44 0.78
CA PHE A 108 -1.68 4.70 -0.48
C PHE A 108 -2.41 5.84 -1.19
N VAL A 109 -1.72 6.94 -1.46
CA VAL A 109 -2.27 8.09 -2.17
C VAL A 109 -1.54 8.26 -3.48
N PHE A 110 -2.29 8.22 -4.58
CA PHE A 110 -1.77 8.30 -5.93
C PHE A 110 -1.89 9.73 -6.46
N TYR A 111 -0.78 10.28 -6.92
CA TYR A 111 -0.70 11.61 -7.51
C TYR A 111 -0.21 11.53 -8.95
N ASP A 112 -0.66 12.47 -9.77
CA ASP A 112 -0.03 12.76 -11.05
C ASP A 112 1.34 13.45 -10.85
N GLN A 113 2.00 13.80 -11.96
CA GLN A 113 3.30 14.50 -11.94
C GLN A 113 3.22 15.93 -11.39
N HIS A 114 2.01 16.51 -11.31
CA HIS A 114 1.74 17.84 -10.79
C HIS A 114 1.26 17.82 -9.33
N PHE A 115 1.29 16.66 -8.68
CA PHE A 115 0.78 16.43 -7.33
C PHE A 115 -0.72 16.66 -7.15
N ASN A 116 -1.51 16.53 -8.22
CA ASN A 116 -2.96 16.39 -8.08
C ASN A 116 -3.27 14.96 -7.60
N GLU A 117 -4.05 14.84 -6.54
CA GLU A 117 -4.51 13.55 -6.05
C GLU A 117 -5.48 12.93 -7.06
N LEU A 118 -5.19 11.71 -7.49
CA LEU A 118 -6.01 10.95 -8.42
C LEU A 118 -6.93 9.99 -7.68
N ALA A 119 -6.39 9.30 -6.67
CA ALA A 119 -7.10 8.32 -5.86
C ALA A 119 -6.34 8.03 -4.58
N HIS A 120 -7.01 7.36 -3.63
CA HIS A 120 -6.35 6.77 -2.46
C HIS A 120 -6.96 5.41 -2.09
N TRP A 121 -6.19 4.62 -1.38
CA TRP A 121 -6.56 3.30 -0.89
C TRP A 121 -6.18 3.16 0.59
N VAL A 122 -7.04 2.52 1.39
CA VAL A 122 -6.89 2.48 2.84
C VAL A 122 -6.97 1.06 3.37
N GLU A 123 -5.99 0.71 4.16
CA GLU A 123 -5.89 -0.45 5.04
C GLU A 123 -5.77 -1.80 4.33
N ARG A 124 -6.81 -2.30 3.64
CA ARG A 124 -6.86 -3.64 3.06
C ARG A 124 -7.89 -3.72 1.94
N PRO A 125 -7.82 -4.73 1.04
CA PRO A 125 -8.81 -4.90 -0.01
C PRO A 125 -10.21 -5.13 0.55
N ALA A 126 -11.22 -4.75 -0.22
CA ALA A 126 -12.63 -4.82 0.21
C ALA A 126 -13.05 -6.24 0.62
N LEU A 127 -12.53 -7.27 -0.05
CA LEU A 127 -12.76 -8.67 0.28
C LEU A 127 -12.27 -9.00 1.70
N ALA A 128 -11.07 -8.56 2.07
CA ALA A 128 -10.50 -8.78 3.40
C ALA A 128 -11.25 -7.99 4.48
N THR A 129 -11.69 -6.78 4.17
CA THR A 129 -12.45 -5.93 5.09
C THR A 129 -13.71 -6.64 5.57
N LYS A 130 -14.49 -7.26 4.67
CA LYS A 130 -15.72 -8.00 5.00
C LYS A 130 -15.50 -9.15 5.98
N VAL A 131 -14.30 -9.72 6.02
CA VAL A 131 -13.98 -10.88 6.86
C VAL A 131 -13.31 -10.49 8.16
N ILE A 132 -12.43 -9.46 8.10
CA ILE A 132 -11.54 -9.12 9.23
C ILE A 132 -12.18 -8.19 10.25
N ASP A 133 -13.01 -7.25 9.84
CA ASP A 133 -13.46 -6.16 10.73
C ASP A 133 -14.26 -6.65 11.95
N GLU A 134 -14.95 -7.76 11.81
CA GLU A 134 -15.78 -8.36 12.89
C GLU A 134 -15.00 -9.32 13.80
N GLU A 135 -13.71 -9.58 13.52
CA GLU A 135 -12.98 -10.66 14.16
C GLU A 135 -11.94 -10.21 15.19
N SER A 136 -11.62 -11.08 16.15
CA SER A 136 -10.60 -10.84 17.17
C SER A 136 -9.19 -10.76 16.55
N LEU A 137 -8.26 -10.03 17.18
CA LEU A 137 -6.88 -9.87 16.69
C LEU A 137 -6.16 -11.21 16.42
N LYS A 138 -6.44 -12.24 17.24
CA LYS A 138 -5.84 -13.57 17.06
C LYS A 138 -6.35 -14.27 15.80
N LEU A 139 -7.66 -14.16 15.56
CA LEU A 139 -8.29 -14.73 14.38
C LEU A 139 -7.90 -13.93 13.13
N ARG A 140 -7.78 -12.60 13.20
CA ARG A 140 -7.31 -11.76 12.09
C ARG A 140 -5.93 -12.16 11.57
N ARG A 141 -4.99 -12.55 12.46
CA ARG A 141 -3.68 -13.06 12.04
C ARG A 141 -3.80 -14.36 11.26
N ARG A 142 -4.63 -15.29 11.74
CA ARG A 142 -4.87 -16.57 11.06
C ARG A 142 -5.50 -16.35 9.68
N LEU A 143 -6.53 -15.54 9.60
CA LEU A 143 -7.22 -15.25 8.34
C LEU A 143 -6.29 -14.62 7.28
N ARG A 144 -5.37 -13.72 7.68
CA ARG A 144 -4.37 -13.16 6.75
C ARG A 144 -3.45 -14.24 6.16
N GLU A 145 -3.05 -15.23 6.94
CA GLU A 145 -2.25 -16.35 6.44
C GLU A 145 -3.07 -17.29 5.54
N GLU A 146 -4.30 -17.63 5.96
CA GLU A 146 -5.17 -18.54 5.22
C GLU A 146 -5.61 -18.01 3.85
N HIS A 147 -5.91 -16.71 3.77
CA HIS A 147 -6.41 -16.06 2.55
C HIS A 147 -5.34 -15.22 1.82
N ARG A 148 -4.09 -15.36 2.19
CA ARG A 148 -2.97 -14.53 1.73
C ARG A 148 -2.92 -14.35 0.23
N ASP A 149 -3.03 -15.41 -0.54
CA ASP A 149 -2.88 -15.38 -1.99
C ASP A 149 -4.11 -14.80 -2.71
N GLU A 150 -5.30 -15.02 -2.17
CA GLU A 150 -6.54 -14.44 -2.65
C GLU A 150 -6.56 -12.92 -2.43
N TRP A 151 -6.28 -12.49 -1.21
CA TRP A 151 -6.29 -11.06 -0.87
C TRP A 151 -5.18 -10.27 -1.54
N ARG A 152 -4.04 -10.91 -1.82
CA ARG A 152 -2.97 -10.29 -2.61
C ARG A 152 -3.42 -10.03 -4.06
N ARG A 153 -4.13 -10.97 -4.68
CA ARG A 153 -4.68 -10.76 -6.03
C ARG A 153 -5.66 -9.60 -6.05
N GLU A 154 -6.57 -9.56 -5.08
CA GLU A 154 -7.51 -8.46 -4.92
C GLU A 154 -6.79 -7.11 -4.74
N THR A 155 -5.77 -7.08 -3.89
CA THR A 155 -4.95 -5.86 -3.72
C THR A 155 -4.35 -5.38 -5.03
N PHE A 156 -3.80 -6.28 -5.86
CA PHE A 156 -3.28 -5.90 -7.17
C PHE A 156 -4.38 -5.32 -8.08
N ASP A 157 -5.54 -5.94 -8.11
CA ASP A 157 -6.65 -5.50 -8.95
C ASP A 157 -7.17 -4.12 -8.51
N GLU A 158 -7.43 -3.92 -7.22
CA GLU A 158 -7.85 -2.63 -6.67
C GLU A 158 -6.83 -1.52 -6.94
N LEU A 159 -5.54 -1.76 -6.70
CA LEU A 159 -4.50 -0.75 -6.91
C LEU A 159 -4.34 -0.38 -8.40
N ILE A 160 -4.44 -1.35 -9.30
CA ILE A 160 -4.39 -1.10 -10.75
C ILE A 160 -5.61 -0.29 -11.19
N ASP A 161 -6.79 -0.60 -10.69
CA ASP A 161 -8.02 0.10 -11.07
C ASP A 161 -8.04 1.54 -10.55
N LEU A 162 -7.58 1.77 -9.33
CA LEU A 162 -7.39 3.13 -8.81
C LEU A 162 -6.39 3.94 -9.64
N ALA A 163 -5.27 3.33 -10.04
CA ALA A 163 -4.26 4.00 -10.85
C ALA A 163 -4.73 4.34 -12.28
N LYS A 164 -5.81 3.72 -12.78
CA LYS A 164 -6.48 4.10 -14.03
C LYS A 164 -7.36 5.35 -13.89
N GLY A 165 -7.61 5.82 -12.67
CA GLY A 165 -8.56 6.90 -12.39
C GLY A 165 -10.03 6.46 -12.53
N GLN A 166 -10.29 5.17 -12.39
CA GLN A 166 -11.64 4.57 -12.39
C GLN A 166 -11.96 4.15 -10.95
N ALA A 167 -12.32 5.09 -10.10
CA ALA A 167 -12.90 4.83 -8.79
C ALA A 167 -14.27 5.51 -8.70
#